data_e519e9a574a25aeb7894b3f5a38a286c
#
_entry.id   e519e9a574a25aeb7894b3f5a38a286c
#
_cell.length_a   1.000
_cell.length_b   1.000
_cell.length_c   1.000
_cell.angle_alpha   90.00
_cell.angle_beta   90.00
_cell.angle_gamma   90.00
#
_symmetry.space_group_name_H-M   'P 1'
#
loop_
_entity.id
_entity.type
_entity.pdbx_description
1 polymer ?
#
loop_
_entity_poly.entity_id
_entity_poly.type
_entity_poly.pdbx_seq_one_letter_code
_entity_poly.pdbx_strand_id
1 'polypeptide(L)' 'MNTSAVKDVSFDEDSIKVFLMDGRAISVPLVWYPKLYHATPEQRDAWEICGGGYGLHWEEIDEDL' A
#
# COMPACT_ATOMS: atom_id res chain seq x y z
N MET A 1 -11.31 18.57 -1.65
CA MET A 1 -10.81 17.99 -1.58
C MET A 1 -10.72 17.04 -1.84
N ASN A 2 -10.28 16.53 -2.07
CA ASN A 2 -10.33 15.66 -2.54
C ASN A 2 -9.40 14.70 -2.52
N THR A 3 -9.01 14.23 -1.51
CA THR A 3 -8.22 13.06 -1.30
C THR A 3 -9.09 11.86 -1.62
N SER A 4 -8.61 11.00 -2.46
CA SER A 4 -9.39 9.83 -2.84
C SER A 4 -9.00 8.64 -1.98
N ALA A 5 -9.99 7.85 -1.62
CA ALA A 5 -9.77 6.65 -0.84
C ALA A 5 -9.03 5.58 -1.65
N VAL A 6 -8.37 4.68 -0.96
CA VAL A 6 -7.68 3.56 -1.59
C VAL A 6 -8.69 2.54 -2.10
N LYS A 7 -8.50 2.11 -3.34
CA LYS A 7 -9.36 1.10 -3.95
C LYS A 7 -8.69 -0.26 -3.95
N ASP A 8 -7.41 -0.31 -4.29
CA ASP A 8 -6.70 -1.58 -4.43
C ASP A 8 -5.20 -1.34 -4.37
N VAL A 9 -4.45 -2.40 -4.21
CA VAL A 9 -2.99 -2.35 -4.12
C VAL A 9 -2.42 -3.48 -4.96
N SER A 10 -1.35 -3.18 -5.69
CA SER A 10 -0.65 -4.16 -6.48
C SER A 10 0.84 -4.04 -6.22
N PHE A 11 1.57 -5.14 -6.29
CA PHE A 11 3.00 -5.15 -6.05
C PHE A 11 3.75 -5.59 -7.30
N ASP A 12 4.78 -4.82 -7.65
CA ASP A 12 5.74 -5.20 -8.66
C ASP A 12 7.03 -5.65 -7.99
N GLU A 13 8.03 -5.99 -8.81
CA GLU A 13 9.34 -6.39 -8.30
C GLU A 13 9.94 -5.34 -7.39
N ASP A 14 9.83 -4.06 -7.77
CA ASP A 14 10.52 -2.97 -7.11
C ASP A 14 9.59 -1.94 -6.48
N SER A 15 8.30 -2.05 -6.69
CA SER A 15 7.41 -0.98 -6.27
C SER A 15 6.05 -1.49 -5.83
N ILE A 16 5.36 -0.66 -5.09
CA ILE A 16 3.97 -0.87 -4.74
C ILE A 16 3.14 0.14 -5.50
N LYS A 17 2.04 -0.30 -6.09
CA LYS A 17 1.14 0.57 -6.82
C LYS A 17 -0.19 0.63 -6.07
N VAL A 18 -0.61 1.84 -5.74
CA VAL A 18 -1.84 2.06 -4.98
C VAL A 18 -2.87 2.67 -5.93
N PHE A 19 -4.00 2.01 -6.09
CA PHE A 19 -5.08 2.48 -6.95
C PHE A 19 -6.09 3.22 -6.09
N LEU A 20 -6.48 4.40 -6.54
CA LEU A 20 -7.40 5.25 -5.80
C LEU A 20 -8.78 5.21 -6.45
N MET A 21 -9.78 5.57 -5.66
CA MET A 21 -11.18 5.49 -6.10
C MET A 21 -11.49 6.45 -7.24
N ASP A 22 -10.71 7.51 -7.40
CA ASP A 22 -10.93 8.48 -8.46
C ASP A 22 -10.27 8.07 -9.78
N GLY A 23 -9.67 6.88 -9.84
CA GLY A 23 -9.03 6.39 -11.05
C GLY A 23 -7.53 6.62 -11.12
N ARG A 24 -6.95 7.32 -10.16
CA ARG A 24 -5.51 7.55 -10.13
C ARG A 24 -4.77 6.33 -9.58
N ALA A 25 -3.51 6.22 -9.96
CA ALA A 25 -2.64 5.20 -9.40
C ALA A 25 -1.33 5.86 -8.99
N ILE A 26 -0.84 5.51 -7.81
CA ILE A 26 0.39 6.05 -7.27
C ILE A 26 1.38 4.90 -7.12
N SER A 27 2.58 5.07 -7.67
CA SER A 27 3.62 4.05 -7.60
C SER A 27 4.74 4.54 -6.67
N VAL A 28 5.14 3.69 -5.73
CA VAL A 28 6.14 4.05 -4.72
C VAL A 28 7.20 2.96 -4.70
N PRO A 29 8.50 3.35 -4.68
CA PRO A 29 9.56 2.34 -4.60
C PRO A 29 9.51 1.57 -3.28
N LEU A 30 9.62 0.27 -3.36
CA LEU A 30 9.59 -0.58 -2.17
C LEU A 30 10.79 -0.35 -1.27
N VAL A 31 11.91 0.13 -1.82
CA VAL A 31 13.09 0.39 -1.01
C VAL A 31 12.86 1.47 0.04
N TRP A 32 11.83 2.30 -0.15
CA TRP A 32 11.46 3.29 0.86
C TRP A 32 10.81 2.63 2.08
N TYR A 33 10.38 1.39 1.94
CA TYR A 33 9.68 0.65 3.01
C TYR A 33 10.34 -0.72 3.17
N PRO A 34 11.47 -0.77 3.88
CA PRO A 34 12.24 -2.02 3.98
C PRO A 34 11.45 -3.20 4.49
N LYS A 35 10.51 -2.97 5.40
CA LYS A 35 9.70 -4.07 5.93
C LYS A 35 8.83 -4.68 4.83
N LEU A 36 8.27 -3.84 3.97
CA LEU A 36 7.50 -4.33 2.82
C LEU A 36 8.40 -4.99 1.79
N TYR A 37 9.59 -4.42 1.58
CA TYR A 37 10.52 -4.94 0.60
C TYR A 37 10.93 -6.38 0.93
N HIS A 38 11.09 -6.67 2.21
CA HIS A 38 11.51 -8.00 2.66
C HIS A 38 10.34 -8.89 3.05
N ALA A 39 9.11 -8.43 2.90
CA ALA A 39 7.93 -9.20 3.28
C ALA A 39 7.65 -10.30 2.26
N THR A 40 6.99 -11.36 2.72
CA THR A 40 6.52 -12.40 1.82
C THR A 40 5.31 -11.92 1.03
N PRO A 41 4.97 -12.59 -0.09
CA PRO A 41 3.77 -12.21 -0.82
C PRO A 41 2.50 -12.24 0.03
N GLU A 42 2.42 -13.21 0.95
CA GLU A 42 1.26 -13.28 1.85
C GLU A 42 1.20 -12.08 2.77
N GLN A 43 2.36 -11.66 3.30
CA GLN A 43 2.40 -10.50 4.17
C GLN A 43 2.04 -9.23 3.43
N ARG A 44 2.51 -9.09 2.19
CA ARG A 44 2.18 -7.92 1.37
C ARG A 44 0.70 -7.85 1.06
N ASP A 45 0.06 -9.00 0.88
CA ASP A 45 -1.36 -9.05 0.56
C ASP A 45 -2.25 -8.78 1.77
N ALA A 46 -1.69 -8.79 2.97
CA ALA A 46 -2.45 -8.62 4.21
C ALA A 46 -2.62 -7.16 4.59
N TRP A 47 -2.67 -6.27 3.62
CA TRP A 47 -2.86 -4.85 3.88
C TRP A 47 -4.29 -4.57 4.31
N GLU A 48 -4.43 -3.53 5.13
CA GLU A 48 -5.73 -3.06 5.60
C GLU A 48 -5.83 -1.56 5.34
N ILE A 49 -7.04 -1.11 5.07
CA ILE A 49 -7.29 0.30 4.88
C ILE A 49 -7.54 0.93 6.24
N CYS A 50 -6.88 2.05 6.49
CA CYS A 50 -7.04 2.77 7.75
C CYS A 50 -7.18 4.26 7.48
N GLY A 51 -7.35 5.05 8.54
CA GLY A 51 -7.44 6.49 8.40
C GLY A 51 -8.62 6.96 7.57
N GLY A 52 -9.75 6.28 7.70
CA GLY A 52 -10.94 6.68 6.94
C GLY A 52 -10.87 6.35 5.47
N GLY A 53 -9.99 5.45 5.10
CA GLY A 53 -9.84 5.03 3.71
C GLY A 53 -8.67 5.65 2.99
N TYR A 54 -7.85 6.45 3.67
CA TYR A 54 -6.77 7.19 3.04
C TYR A 54 -5.39 6.65 3.36
N GLY A 55 -5.28 5.63 4.18
CA GLY A 55 -4.01 5.05 4.55
C GLY A 55 -4.02 3.55 4.44
N LEU A 56 -2.83 2.96 4.44
CA LEU A 56 -2.65 1.52 4.40
C LEU A 56 -1.83 1.08 5.60
N HIS A 57 -2.16 -0.08 6.13
CA HIS A 57 -1.51 -0.61 7.31
C HIS A 57 -1.27 -2.11 7.13
N TRP A 58 -0.07 -2.55 7.49
CA TRP A 58 0.29 -3.96 7.51
C TRP A 58 0.59 -4.33 8.96
N GLU A 59 -0.36 -4.98 9.59
CA GLU A 59 -0.28 -5.27 11.02
C GLU A 59 0.85 -6.23 11.36
N GLU A 60 1.00 -7.26 10.55
CA GLU A 60 1.97 -8.32 10.83
C GLU A 60 3.41 -7.79 10.83
N ILE A 61 3.71 -6.87 9.94
CA ILE A 61 5.06 -6.31 9.83
C ILE A 61 5.14 -4.91 10.39
N ASP A 62 4.06 -4.41 10.99
CA ASP A 62 4.01 -3.11 11.66
C ASP A 62 4.47 -1.98 10.74
N GLU A 63 3.88 -1.90 9.57
CA GLU A 63 4.22 -0.89 8.58
C GLU A 63 2.98 -0.10 8.19
N ASP A 64 3.16 1.20 7.95
CA ASP A 64 2.11 2.11 7.51
C ASP A 64 2.54 2.84 6.25
N LEU A 65 1.57 3.11 5.42
CA LEU A 65 1.83 3.87 4.20
C LEU A 65 1.01 5.15 4.18
#